data_6f84cc6bb5afe0f8c54dd600802d28a2
#
_entry.id   6f84cc6bb5afe0f8c54dd600802d28a2
#
_cell.length_a   1.000
_cell.length_b   1.000
_cell.length_c   1.000
_cell.angle_alpha   90.00
_cell.angle_beta   90.00
_cell.angle_gamma   90.00
#
_symmetry.space_group_name_H-M   'P 1'
#
loop_
_entity.id
_entity.type
_entity.pdbx_description
1 polymer ?
#
loop_
_entity_poly.entity_id
_entity_poly.type
_entity_poly.pdbx_seq_one_letter_code
_entity_poly.pdbx_strand_id
1 'polypeptide(L)'
;MNIIVKPHGSDLCYCRPDTTWERENKDFYVPDCVSEMHWAPVIFVRISKAGKCINPKFVSRYYDSYNYGTLLYCRPENGDSLISCADHTSLLPSPSLKAEELKDDERMLVEDAICKASKLISVRIGDYVAVELDEIKRLTTSEIQGIKVIF
;
A
#
# COMPACT_ATOMS: atom_id res chain seq x y z
N MET A 1 2.75 13.29 3.83
CA MET A 1 1.80 12.17 3.73
C MET A 1 2.54 10.87 3.89
N ASN A 2 2.02 9.98 4.71
CA ASN A 2 2.61 8.65 4.92
C ASN A 2 1.78 7.59 4.21
N ILE A 3 2.46 6.54 3.74
CA ILE A 3 1.79 5.33 3.27
C ILE A 3 2.15 4.23 4.27
N ILE A 4 1.17 3.82 5.06
CA ILE A 4 1.35 2.83 6.11
C ILE A 4 0.92 1.48 5.54
N VAL A 5 1.83 0.53 5.48
CA VAL A 5 1.56 -0.78 4.89
C VAL A 5 1.38 -1.82 5.98
N LYS A 6 0.27 -2.57 5.88
CA LYS A 6 0.07 -3.81 6.65
C LYS A 6 0.34 -5.00 5.75
N PRO A 7 1.46 -5.70 5.93
CA PRO A 7 1.79 -6.88 5.13
C PRO A 7 0.79 -8.03 5.35
N HIS A 8 0.65 -8.87 4.35
CA HIS A 8 -0.16 -10.08 4.45
C HIS A 8 0.43 -11.04 5.48
N GLY A 9 -0.43 -11.53 6.38
CA GLY A 9 -0.01 -12.49 7.40
C GLY A 9 0.84 -11.92 8.54
N SER A 10 1.01 -10.59 8.61
CA SER A 10 1.79 -9.92 9.66
C SER A 10 0.98 -8.81 10.32
N ASP A 11 1.16 -8.65 11.63
CA ASP A 11 0.59 -7.53 12.37
C ASP A 11 1.55 -6.34 12.48
N LEU A 12 2.77 -6.48 11.98
CA LEU A 12 3.77 -5.42 12.00
C LEU A 12 3.62 -4.55 10.76
N CYS A 13 3.24 -3.30 10.96
CA CYS A 13 3.13 -2.31 9.90
C CYS A 13 4.48 -1.62 9.66
N TYR A 14 4.69 -1.14 8.43
CA TYR A 14 5.81 -0.27 8.10
C TYR A 14 5.34 0.91 7.26
N CYS A 15 6.17 1.93 7.14
CA CYS A 15 5.85 3.12 6.35
C CYS A 15 6.66 3.20 5.08
N ARG A 16 6.03 3.67 4.01
CA ARG A 16 6.69 4.08 2.78
C ARG A 16 6.64 5.60 2.67
N PRO A 17 7.73 6.25 2.21
CA PRO A 17 7.70 7.68 1.91
C PRO A 17 6.70 8.01 0.80
N ASP A 18 6.24 9.25 0.76
CA ASP A 18 5.35 9.72 -0.29
C ASP A 18 5.99 9.76 -1.69
N THR A 19 7.32 9.76 -1.76
CA THR A 19 8.06 9.62 -3.03
C THR A 19 7.81 8.28 -3.71
N THR A 20 7.34 7.25 -2.99
CA THR A 20 6.98 5.95 -3.57
C THR A 20 5.66 5.98 -4.33
N TRP A 21 4.93 7.06 -4.24
CA TRP A 21 3.58 7.20 -4.76
C TRP A 21 3.54 7.34 -6.28
N GLU A 22 2.68 6.56 -6.95
CA GLU A 22 2.43 6.66 -8.38
C GLU A 22 0.93 6.64 -8.67
N ARG A 23 0.41 7.70 -9.25
CA ARG A 23 -1.02 7.89 -9.55
C ARG A 23 -1.33 7.98 -11.03
N GLU A 24 -0.33 8.26 -11.85
CA GLU A 24 -0.50 8.56 -13.28
C GLU A 24 -0.32 7.33 -14.16
N ASN A 25 -0.08 6.17 -13.58
CA ASN A 25 0.17 4.90 -14.29
C ASN A 25 1.31 5.01 -15.31
N LYS A 26 2.36 5.75 -14.95
CA LYS A 26 3.56 5.85 -15.78
C LYS A 26 4.35 4.56 -15.78
N ASP A 27 5.09 4.33 -16.85
CA ASP A 27 5.99 3.20 -16.93
C ASP A 27 6.99 3.22 -15.76
N PHE A 28 7.23 2.06 -15.19
CA PHE A 28 8.18 1.90 -14.11
C PHE A 28 9.53 1.45 -14.67
N TYR A 29 10.55 2.26 -14.44
CA TYR A 29 11.93 1.96 -14.82
C TYR A 29 12.65 1.35 -13.64
N VAL A 30 13.07 0.09 -13.79
CA VAL A 30 13.75 -0.63 -12.73
C VAL A 30 15.14 0.00 -12.51
N PRO A 31 15.48 0.38 -11.26
CA PRO A 31 16.81 0.91 -10.96
C PRO A 31 17.92 -0.08 -11.32
N ASP A 32 19.08 0.42 -11.76
CA ASP A 32 20.22 -0.41 -12.20
C ASP A 32 20.72 -1.37 -11.13
N CYS A 33 20.56 -1.01 -9.85
CA CYS A 33 20.99 -1.86 -8.73
C CYS A 33 19.98 -2.94 -8.35
N VAL A 34 18.87 -3.08 -9.09
CA VAL A 34 17.80 -4.02 -8.78
C VAL A 34 17.86 -5.20 -9.76
N SER A 35 17.94 -6.42 -9.22
CA SER A 35 17.99 -7.65 -10.02
C SER A 35 16.63 -8.28 -10.26
N GLU A 36 15.69 -8.11 -9.33
CA GLU A 36 14.34 -8.67 -9.41
C GLU A 36 13.31 -7.69 -8.90
N MET A 37 12.11 -7.79 -9.47
CA MET A 37 10.94 -7.09 -8.97
C MET A 37 9.94 -8.08 -8.38
N HIS A 38 9.33 -7.70 -7.25
CA HIS A 38 8.24 -8.41 -6.61
C HIS A 38 7.05 -7.48 -6.45
N TRP A 39 5.89 -8.03 -6.20
CA TRP A 39 4.66 -7.25 -6.06
C TRP A 39 3.65 -7.91 -5.14
N ALA A 40 2.73 -7.11 -4.62
CA ALA A 40 1.56 -7.60 -3.89
C ALA A 40 0.33 -6.75 -4.23
N PRO A 41 -0.84 -7.38 -4.41
CA PRO A 41 -2.09 -6.63 -4.55
C PRO A 41 -2.48 -6.04 -3.21
N VAL A 42 -2.98 -4.81 -3.22
CA VAL A 42 -3.36 -4.10 -1.98
C VAL A 42 -4.69 -3.36 -2.14
N ILE A 43 -5.29 -3.05 -0.99
CA ILE A 43 -6.31 -2.02 -0.90
C ILE A 43 -5.67 -0.81 -0.22
N PHE A 44 -5.74 0.35 -0.86
CA PHE A 44 -5.40 1.62 -0.25
C PHE A 44 -6.64 2.27 0.32
N VAL A 45 -6.59 2.75 1.54
CA VAL A 45 -7.65 3.58 2.13
C VAL A 45 -7.09 4.93 2.53
N ARG A 46 -7.83 5.98 2.24
CA ARG A 46 -7.45 7.34 2.59
C ARG A 46 -7.98 7.68 3.99
N ILE A 47 -7.07 8.13 4.85
CA ILE A 47 -7.43 8.62 6.17
C ILE A 47 -8.07 10.00 6.03
N SER A 48 -9.29 10.13 6.55
CA SER A 48 -10.07 11.36 6.52
C SER A 48 -10.21 12.05 7.86
N LYS A 49 -9.73 11.41 8.93
CA LYS A 49 -9.75 11.95 10.30
C LYS A 49 -8.48 11.53 11.02
N ALA A 50 -7.82 12.47 11.66
CA ALA A 50 -6.61 12.20 12.44
C ALA A 50 -6.94 11.41 13.71
N GLY A 51 -6.04 10.52 14.12
CA GLY A 51 -6.20 9.75 15.34
C GLY A 51 -5.00 8.90 15.70
N LYS A 52 -5.04 8.39 16.91
CA LYS A 52 -4.08 7.43 17.46
C LYS A 52 -4.82 6.50 18.41
N CYS A 53 -4.39 5.25 18.46
CA CYS A 53 -5.08 4.22 19.26
C CYS A 53 -6.57 4.14 18.94
N ILE A 54 -6.89 4.11 17.66
CA ILE A 54 -8.27 4.13 17.16
C ILE A 54 -9.01 2.88 17.63
N ASN A 55 -10.16 3.12 18.28
CA ASN A 55 -11.00 2.02 18.75
C ASN A 55 -11.74 1.37 17.57
N PRO A 56 -11.77 0.03 17.48
CA PRO A 56 -12.51 -0.68 16.43
C PRO A 56 -13.98 -0.26 16.30
N LYS A 57 -14.58 0.18 17.38
CA LYS A 57 -15.97 0.65 17.43
C LYS A 57 -16.21 1.90 16.58
N PHE A 58 -15.18 2.72 16.37
CA PHE A 58 -15.28 4.01 15.70
C PHE A 58 -14.42 4.11 14.44
N VAL A 59 -13.70 3.07 14.07
CA VAL A 59 -12.71 3.10 12.98
C VAL A 59 -13.32 3.49 11.64
N SER A 60 -14.58 3.16 11.38
CA SER A 60 -15.26 3.52 10.14
C SER A 60 -15.37 5.03 9.88
N ARG A 61 -15.18 5.84 10.93
CA ARG A 61 -15.20 7.31 10.85
C ARG A 61 -13.87 7.92 10.40
N TYR A 62 -12.83 7.09 10.24
CA TYR A 62 -11.46 7.56 10.02
C TYR A 62 -10.99 7.46 8.58
N TYR A 63 -11.77 6.85 7.68
CA TYR A 63 -11.45 6.75 6.26
C TYR A 63 -12.69 7.01 5.40
N ASP A 64 -12.49 7.56 4.19
CA ASP A 64 -13.59 7.99 3.33
C ASP A 64 -13.57 7.38 1.93
N SER A 65 -12.45 6.86 1.50
CA SER A 65 -12.29 6.30 0.16
C SER A 65 -11.29 5.16 0.13
N TYR A 66 -11.37 4.35 -0.91
CA TYR A 66 -10.45 3.25 -1.12
C TYR A 66 -10.14 3.07 -2.60
N ASN A 67 -9.05 2.38 -2.91
CA ASN A 67 -8.67 1.91 -4.24
C ASN A 67 -8.03 0.54 -4.13
N TYR A 68 -8.27 -0.27 -5.15
CA TYR A 68 -7.41 -1.43 -5.37
C TYR A 68 -6.14 -0.95 -6.06
N GLY A 69 -5.01 -1.43 -5.63
CA GLY A 69 -3.73 -1.05 -6.18
C GLY A 69 -2.68 -2.12 -6.01
N THR A 70 -1.43 -1.73 -6.21
CA THR A 70 -0.31 -2.66 -6.16
C THR A 70 0.87 -2.01 -5.46
N LEU A 71 1.56 -2.79 -4.63
CA LEU A 71 2.88 -2.43 -4.10
C LEU A 71 3.95 -3.19 -4.86
N LEU A 72 4.97 -2.47 -5.33
CA LEU A 72 6.16 -3.05 -5.92
C LEU A 72 7.27 -3.15 -4.87
N TYR A 73 8.07 -4.18 -4.98
CA TYR A 73 9.23 -4.42 -4.12
C TYR A 73 10.45 -4.69 -5.00
N CYS A 74 11.54 -4.02 -4.69
CA CYS A 74 12.79 -4.14 -5.41
C CYS A 74 13.77 -5.06 -4.66
N ARG A 75 14.35 -6.04 -5.35
CA ARG A 75 15.44 -6.84 -4.78
C ARG A 75 16.75 -6.32 -5.36
N PRO A 76 17.64 -5.76 -4.55
CA PRO A 76 18.94 -5.32 -5.03
C PRO A 76 19.85 -6.51 -5.39
N GLU A 77 20.83 -6.27 -6.27
CA GLU A 77 21.76 -7.30 -6.74
C GLU A 77 22.50 -8.04 -5.62
N ASN A 78 22.86 -7.31 -4.57
CA ASN A 78 23.64 -7.83 -3.44
C ASN A 78 22.81 -7.98 -2.16
N GLY A 79 21.49 -7.97 -2.25
CA GLY A 79 20.60 -7.99 -1.09
C GLY A 79 19.74 -9.22 -1.02
N ASP A 80 19.53 -9.72 0.20
CA ASP A 80 18.60 -10.81 0.46
C ASP A 80 17.19 -10.34 0.77
N SER A 81 17.03 -9.03 1.07
CA SER A 81 15.75 -8.43 1.41
C SER A 81 15.19 -7.56 0.30
N LEU A 82 13.88 -7.39 0.30
CA LEU A 82 13.19 -6.51 -0.63
C LEU A 82 13.18 -5.08 -0.10
N ILE A 83 13.43 -4.11 -0.99
CA ILE A 83 13.37 -2.69 -0.67
C ILE A 83 12.01 -2.15 -1.06
N SER A 84 11.34 -1.51 -0.09
CA SER A 84 9.98 -0.99 -0.24
C SER A 84 9.90 0.53 -0.33
N CYS A 85 11.04 1.23 -0.39
CA CYS A 85 11.09 2.70 -0.37
C CYS A 85 11.56 3.33 -1.69
N ALA A 86 11.68 2.56 -2.76
CA ALA A 86 12.04 3.08 -4.07
C ALA A 86 10.90 3.95 -4.64
N ASP A 87 11.26 4.99 -5.38
CA ASP A 87 10.30 5.88 -6.01
C ASP A 87 9.35 5.12 -6.95
N HIS A 88 8.10 5.56 -7.00
CA HIS A 88 7.06 5.03 -7.90
C HIS A 88 6.72 3.55 -7.69
N THR A 89 6.86 3.04 -6.48
CA THR A 89 6.57 1.64 -6.16
C THR A 89 5.23 1.42 -5.44
N SER A 90 4.51 2.48 -5.12
CA SER A 90 3.15 2.40 -4.55
C SER A 90 2.15 2.83 -5.62
N LEU A 91 1.58 1.86 -6.32
CA LEU A 91 0.74 2.10 -7.50
C LEU A 91 -0.72 2.25 -7.08
N LEU A 92 -1.21 3.47 -7.09
CA LEU A 92 -2.59 3.80 -6.77
C LEU A 92 -3.30 4.35 -8.02
N PRO A 93 -4.11 3.53 -8.70
CA PRO A 93 -4.86 4.04 -9.85
C PRO A 93 -5.99 4.96 -9.41
N SER A 94 -6.35 5.85 -10.29
CA SER A 94 -7.51 6.72 -10.18
C SER A 94 -8.67 6.13 -11.00
N PRO A 95 -9.94 6.35 -10.64
CA PRO A 95 -10.43 7.15 -9.52
C PRO A 95 -10.57 6.33 -8.22
N SER A 96 -10.70 7.07 -7.10
CA SER A 96 -11.01 6.47 -5.81
C SER A 96 -12.48 6.08 -5.72
N LEU A 97 -12.75 4.98 -5.01
CA LEU A 97 -14.09 4.50 -4.73
C LEU A 97 -14.53 4.94 -3.32
N LYS A 98 -15.83 5.03 -3.11
CA LYS A 98 -16.37 5.43 -1.80
C LYS A 98 -16.23 4.29 -0.80
N ALA A 99 -15.90 4.61 0.45
CA ALA A 99 -15.71 3.63 1.51
C ALA A 99 -16.95 2.74 1.72
N GLU A 100 -18.15 3.26 1.50
CA GLU A 100 -19.40 2.52 1.63
C GLU A 100 -19.51 1.36 0.64
N GLU A 101 -18.80 1.41 -0.47
CA GLU A 101 -18.82 0.37 -1.52
C GLU A 101 -17.84 -0.79 -1.22
N LEU A 102 -17.04 -0.69 -0.16
CA LEU A 102 -16.09 -1.71 0.21
C LEU A 102 -16.81 -2.98 0.69
N LYS A 103 -16.35 -4.15 0.22
CA LYS A 103 -16.91 -5.44 0.62
C LYS A 103 -16.67 -5.70 2.11
N ASP A 104 -17.56 -6.45 2.76
CA ASP A 104 -17.51 -6.67 4.20
C ASP A 104 -16.22 -7.35 4.68
N ASP A 105 -15.74 -8.36 3.96
CA ASP A 105 -14.49 -9.05 4.30
C ASP A 105 -13.27 -8.14 4.15
N GLU A 106 -13.24 -7.32 3.11
CA GLU A 106 -12.18 -6.35 2.87
C GLU A 106 -12.27 -5.18 3.85
N ARG A 107 -13.47 -4.77 4.23
CA ARG A 107 -13.70 -3.77 5.27
C ARG A 107 -13.09 -4.21 6.61
N MET A 108 -13.29 -5.47 6.98
CA MET A 108 -12.71 -6.01 8.20
C MET A 108 -11.18 -5.96 8.18
N LEU A 109 -10.56 -6.32 7.06
CA LEU A 109 -9.10 -6.25 6.89
C LEU A 109 -8.57 -4.82 7.01
N VAL A 110 -9.24 -3.88 6.35
CA VAL A 110 -8.87 -2.46 6.36
C VAL A 110 -8.99 -1.87 7.75
N GLU A 111 -10.11 -2.09 8.41
CA GLU A 111 -10.37 -1.52 9.74
C GLU A 111 -9.45 -2.11 10.81
N ASP A 112 -9.15 -3.41 10.72
CA ASP A 112 -8.15 -4.05 11.56
C ASP A 112 -6.76 -3.44 11.36
N ALA A 113 -6.38 -3.20 10.11
CA ALA A 113 -5.09 -2.58 9.78
C ALA A 113 -4.97 -1.16 10.33
N ILE A 114 -6.02 -0.34 10.21
CA ILE A 114 -6.03 1.03 10.75
C ILE A 114 -5.87 0.99 12.27
N CYS A 115 -6.60 0.12 12.95
CA CYS A 115 -6.51 -0.01 14.40
C CYS A 115 -5.11 -0.43 14.85
N LYS A 116 -4.52 -1.42 14.18
CA LYS A 116 -3.18 -1.91 14.51
C LYS A 116 -2.10 -0.86 14.26
N ALA A 117 -2.13 -0.21 13.10
CA ALA A 117 -1.18 0.83 12.76
C ALA A 117 -1.24 2.01 13.73
N SER A 118 -2.44 2.44 14.08
CA SER A 118 -2.66 3.61 14.93
C SER A 118 -2.26 3.40 16.39
N LYS A 119 -1.98 2.19 16.81
CA LYS A 119 -1.41 1.91 18.15
C LYS A 119 -0.02 2.50 18.31
N LEU A 120 0.75 2.52 17.23
CA LEU A 120 2.15 2.97 17.23
C LEU A 120 2.32 4.32 16.56
N ILE A 121 1.54 4.60 15.53
CA ILE A 121 1.68 5.77 14.66
C ILE A 121 0.41 6.60 14.74
N SER A 122 0.56 7.92 14.89
CA SER A 122 -0.56 8.84 14.68
C SER A 122 -0.88 8.91 13.19
N VAL A 123 -2.12 8.61 12.81
CA VAL A 123 -2.58 8.79 11.44
C VAL A 123 -3.12 10.20 11.26
N ARG A 124 -2.90 10.78 10.10
CA ARG A 124 -3.33 12.15 9.76
C ARG A 124 -4.20 12.15 8.52
N ILE A 125 -4.99 13.21 8.37
CA ILE A 125 -5.78 13.41 7.15
C ILE A 125 -4.85 13.42 5.94
N GLY A 126 -5.17 12.60 4.93
CA GLY A 126 -4.37 12.46 3.73
C GLY A 126 -3.33 11.34 3.77
N ASP A 127 -3.10 10.73 4.92
CA ASP A 127 -2.33 9.49 4.99
C ASP A 127 -3.10 8.34 4.32
N TYR A 128 -2.37 7.35 3.83
CA TYR A 128 -2.97 6.13 3.29
C TYR A 128 -2.53 4.91 4.08
N VAL A 129 -3.46 4.01 4.28
CA VAL A 129 -3.16 2.67 4.80
C VAL A 129 -3.32 1.69 3.64
N ALA A 130 -2.28 0.94 3.35
CA ALA A 130 -2.26 -0.09 2.32
C ALA A 130 -2.29 -1.46 2.98
N VAL A 131 -3.30 -2.25 2.66
CA VAL A 131 -3.46 -3.60 3.20
C VAL A 131 -3.15 -4.61 2.10
N GLU A 132 -2.12 -5.42 2.29
CA GLU A 132 -1.81 -6.48 1.34
C GLU A 132 -2.87 -7.57 1.39
N LEU A 133 -3.39 -7.93 0.22
CA LEU A 133 -4.46 -8.92 0.05
C LEU A 133 -3.93 -10.33 -0.16
N ASP A 134 -2.66 -10.47 -0.50
CA ASP A 134 -2.02 -11.74 -0.79
C ASP A 134 -0.53 -11.63 -0.52
N GLU A 135 0.15 -12.76 -0.55
CA GLU A 135 1.60 -12.82 -0.37
C GLU A 135 2.35 -12.09 -1.49
N ILE A 136 3.55 -11.60 -1.18
CA ILE A 136 4.45 -10.99 -2.15
C ILE A 136 4.90 -12.06 -3.15
N LYS A 137 4.75 -11.75 -4.44
CA LYS A 137 5.07 -12.64 -5.55
C LYS A 137 6.15 -12.03 -6.43
N ARG A 138 6.98 -12.88 -7.03
CA ARG A 138 7.94 -12.42 -8.05
C ARG A 138 7.18 -11.92 -9.27
N LEU A 139 7.58 -10.79 -9.80
CA LEU A 139 7.04 -10.26 -11.05
C LEU A 139 7.66 -11.02 -12.22
N THR A 140 6.83 -11.77 -12.93
CA THR A 140 7.26 -12.61 -14.08
C THR A 140 6.84 -12.04 -15.42
N THR A 141 6.06 -10.97 -15.41
CA THR A 141 5.58 -10.28 -16.62
C THR A 141 6.23 -8.91 -16.73
N SER A 142 6.23 -8.34 -17.93
CA SER A 142 6.74 -6.99 -18.19
C SER A 142 5.70 -5.90 -17.90
N GLU A 143 4.53 -6.28 -17.41
CA GLU A 143 3.43 -5.36 -17.15
C GLU A 143 2.67 -5.79 -15.91
N ILE A 144 2.27 -4.81 -15.10
CA ILE A 144 1.40 -5.02 -13.96
C ILE A 144 0.45 -3.83 -13.83
N GLN A 145 -0.86 -4.11 -13.65
CA GLN A 145 -1.89 -3.09 -13.48
C GLN A 145 -1.88 -2.03 -14.61
N GLY A 146 -1.59 -2.46 -15.85
CA GLY A 146 -1.50 -1.55 -16.99
C GLY A 146 -0.20 -0.73 -17.07
N ILE A 147 0.71 -0.92 -16.13
CA ILE A 147 2.00 -0.23 -16.08
C ILE A 147 3.08 -1.16 -16.62
N LYS A 148 3.87 -0.66 -17.56
CA LYS A 148 5.04 -1.40 -18.06
C LYS A 148 6.18 -1.31 -17.06
N VAL A 149 6.80 -2.46 -16.80
CA VAL A 149 8.00 -2.55 -15.97
C VAL A 149 9.20 -2.76 -16.92
N ILE A 150 10.08 -1.78 -16.96
CA ILE A 150 11.20 -1.72 -17.92
C ILE A 150 12.50 -1.95 -17.16
N PHE A 151 13.18 -3.01 -17.49
CA PHE A 151 14.49 -3.35 -16.95
C PHE A 151 15.62 -2.66 -17.72
#